data_558e63d0d565acc723ebe77bb0a1aea6
#
_entry.id   558e63d0d565acc723ebe77bb0a1aea6
#
_cell.length_a   1.000
_cell.length_b   1.000
_cell.length_c   1.000
_cell.angle_alpha   90.00
_cell.angle_beta   90.00
_cell.angle_gamma   90.00
#
_symmetry.space_group_name_H-M   'P 1'
#
loop_
_entity.id
_entity.type
_entity.pdbx_description
1 polymer ?
#
loop_
_entity_poly.entity_id
_entity_poly.type
_entity_poly.pdbx_seq_one_letter_code
_entity_poly.pdbx_strand_id
1 'polypeptide(L)'
;MFDKLKKVFGMGPEAQLKPLRKIADAVEALEPDFENLSDEQLSQKTQEFRQRHQDGETLDDLLPEAFAAVREAARRTLGMRPFYVQLIGGIVLHQGRIAEMKTGEGKTLTACLPAYLNALSGNGVHIVTVNDYLAKFQGEDMGKLFRFMGMSVGIIVHDLTGEERREAYGCDITYGTNNEMGFDYLRDNMVIYRKDMVQRGHNYAIVDEVDSILIDEARTPLIISGQGDKPTDMYEKADRFVARLKNEADFTVEEKEKSVVFTEEGAAKAESAFGIENLNDPENNELNHYLIQALKANVMMKRDIDYVVQNGEVVIVDEFTGRLMVGRRYSDGLHQAIEAKERVKVERESKTLATITFQNYFRMYNKLSGMTGTAKTEEEEFQGIYSLDVVQVPTNMPMIRDD
;
A
#
# COMPACT_ATOMS: atom_id res chain seq x y z
N MET A 1 -18.68 14.92 -20.70
CA MET A 1 -17.33 15.19 -21.22
C MET A 1 -16.97 16.68 -21.20
N PHE A 2 -17.91 17.60 -21.53
CA PHE A 2 -17.67 19.06 -21.50
C PHE A 2 -17.59 19.66 -20.09
N ASP A 3 -18.24 19.08 -19.07
CA ASP A 3 -18.14 19.56 -17.69
C ASP A 3 -16.79 19.24 -17.01
N LYS A 4 -16.09 18.16 -17.44
CA LYS A 4 -14.72 17.87 -16.95
C LYS A 4 -13.67 18.85 -17.50
N LEU A 5 -13.88 19.38 -18.69
CA LEU A 5 -12.96 20.35 -19.31
C LEU A 5 -13.07 21.77 -18.71
N LYS A 6 -14.24 22.16 -18.18
CA LYS A 6 -14.40 23.44 -17.47
C LYS A 6 -13.74 23.47 -16.08
N LYS A 7 -13.49 22.29 -15.46
CA LYS A 7 -12.81 22.18 -14.16
C LYS A 7 -11.29 22.37 -14.24
N VAL A 8 -10.68 22.17 -15.39
CA VAL A 8 -9.21 22.20 -15.59
C VAL A 8 -8.65 23.59 -15.90
N PHE A 9 -9.47 24.55 -16.33
CA PHE A 9 -9.00 25.89 -16.67
C PHE A 9 -9.52 26.96 -15.70
N GLY A 10 -8.71 27.27 -14.64
CA GLY A 10 -8.64 28.65 -14.17
C GLY A 10 -9.71 29.15 -13.22
N MET A 11 -10.28 28.31 -12.32
CA MET A 11 -10.96 28.90 -11.16
C MET A 11 -9.93 29.18 -10.06
N GLY A 12 -9.76 30.45 -9.71
CA GLY A 12 -8.96 30.83 -8.55
C GLY A 12 -9.49 30.16 -7.26
N PRO A 13 -8.67 30.07 -6.19
CA PRO A 13 -9.02 29.36 -4.93
C PRO A 13 -10.41 29.73 -4.39
N GLU A 14 -10.77 31.02 -4.41
CA GLU A 14 -12.09 31.51 -3.95
C GLU A 14 -13.27 30.97 -4.78
N ALA A 15 -13.10 30.79 -6.08
CA ALA A 15 -14.16 30.26 -6.93
C ALA A 15 -14.42 28.76 -6.67
N GLN A 16 -13.39 28.02 -6.24
CA GLN A 16 -13.54 26.63 -5.82
C GLN A 16 -14.23 26.51 -4.45
N LEU A 17 -13.99 27.44 -3.53
CA LEU A 17 -14.55 27.43 -2.19
C LEU A 17 -16.03 27.86 -2.13
N LYS A 18 -16.47 28.72 -3.04
CA LYS A 18 -17.83 29.27 -3.03
C LYS A 18 -18.95 28.21 -3.00
N PRO A 19 -18.95 27.16 -3.84
CA PRO A 19 -19.96 26.09 -3.76
C PRO A 19 -19.85 25.27 -2.46
N LEU A 20 -18.64 25.07 -1.94
CA LEU A 20 -18.41 24.32 -0.71
C LEU A 20 -18.93 25.09 0.50
N ARG A 21 -18.70 26.40 0.56
CA ARG A 21 -19.26 27.28 1.60
C ARG A 21 -20.78 27.21 1.64
N LYS A 22 -21.44 27.20 0.48
CA LYS A 22 -22.91 27.07 0.43
C LYS A 22 -23.43 25.80 1.11
N ILE A 23 -22.71 24.69 0.93
CA ILE A 23 -23.06 23.41 1.58
C ILE A 23 -22.75 23.50 3.08
N ALA A 24 -21.59 24.05 3.45
CA ALA A 24 -21.21 24.22 4.85
C ALA A 24 -22.19 25.15 5.61
N ASP A 25 -22.68 26.22 4.96
CA ASP A 25 -23.71 27.10 5.50
C ASP A 25 -25.02 26.34 5.77
N ALA A 26 -25.40 25.42 4.88
CA ALA A 26 -26.57 24.57 5.09
C ALA A 26 -26.39 23.62 6.29
N VAL A 27 -25.17 23.09 6.50
CA VAL A 27 -24.84 22.27 7.68
C VAL A 27 -24.98 23.10 8.96
N GLU A 28 -24.41 24.32 8.99
CA GLU A 28 -24.50 25.21 10.17
C GLU A 28 -25.92 25.61 10.50
N ALA A 29 -26.75 25.87 9.48
CA ALA A 29 -28.14 26.22 9.68
C ALA A 29 -28.98 25.15 10.39
N LEU A 30 -28.56 23.89 10.29
CA LEU A 30 -29.24 22.75 10.95
C LEU A 30 -28.77 22.51 12.41
N GLU A 31 -27.71 23.16 12.85
CA GLU A 31 -27.11 22.93 14.18
C GLU A 31 -28.12 23.02 15.32
N PRO A 32 -28.97 24.04 15.41
CA PRO A 32 -29.95 24.15 16.53
C PRO A 32 -30.91 22.97 16.60
N ASP A 33 -31.26 22.37 15.46
CA ASP A 33 -32.16 21.23 15.38
C ASP A 33 -31.52 19.98 16.00
N PHE A 34 -30.22 19.77 15.72
CA PHE A 34 -29.47 18.63 16.23
C PHE A 34 -29.03 18.79 17.70
N GLU A 35 -28.72 20.00 18.14
CA GLU A 35 -28.40 20.28 19.55
C GLU A 35 -29.56 19.93 20.51
N ASN A 36 -30.81 20.09 20.09
CA ASN A 36 -32.00 19.79 20.86
C ASN A 36 -32.37 18.30 20.93
N LEU A 37 -31.75 17.44 20.15
CA LEU A 37 -31.99 15.99 20.15
C LEU A 37 -31.46 15.34 21.45
N SER A 38 -32.16 14.35 21.97
CA SER A 38 -31.59 13.47 23.00
C SER A 38 -30.48 12.57 22.38
N ASP A 39 -29.66 11.92 23.21
CA ASP A 39 -28.61 11.00 22.73
C ASP A 39 -29.21 9.84 21.92
N GLU A 40 -30.35 9.31 22.35
CA GLU A 40 -31.07 8.26 21.64
C GLU A 40 -31.60 8.77 20.30
N GLN A 41 -32.19 9.96 20.26
CA GLN A 41 -32.70 10.55 19.01
C GLN A 41 -31.55 10.83 18.01
N LEU A 42 -30.41 11.35 18.50
CA LEU A 42 -29.26 11.62 17.67
C LEU A 42 -28.67 10.32 17.10
N SER A 43 -28.50 9.29 17.92
CA SER A 43 -28.04 7.98 17.50
C SER A 43 -28.97 7.31 16.48
N GLN A 44 -30.29 7.46 16.66
CA GLN A 44 -31.30 6.89 15.72
C GLN A 44 -31.25 7.54 14.33
N LYS A 45 -30.70 8.74 14.19
CA LYS A 45 -30.52 9.38 12.87
C LYS A 45 -29.77 8.53 11.88
N THR A 46 -28.84 7.70 12.31
CA THR A 46 -28.14 6.75 11.43
C THR A 46 -29.08 5.78 10.74
N GLN A 47 -30.05 5.24 11.49
CA GLN A 47 -31.05 4.33 10.93
C GLN A 47 -31.99 5.06 9.95
N GLU A 48 -32.42 6.26 10.30
CA GLU A 48 -33.23 7.13 9.43
C GLU A 48 -32.49 7.42 8.12
N PHE A 49 -31.23 7.85 8.17
CA PHE A 49 -30.43 8.17 6.97
C PHE A 49 -30.19 6.93 6.11
N ARG A 50 -29.91 5.77 6.72
CA ARG A 50 -29.78 4.52 5.98
C ARG A 50 -31.07 4.14 5.24
N GLN A 51 -32.23 4.30 5.89
CA GLN A 51 -33.51 4.01 5.26
C GLN A 51 -33.78 4.97 4.10
N ARG A 52 -33.58 6.28 4.28
CA ARG A 52 -33.73 7.29 3.23
C ARG A 52 -32.81 7.00 2.04
N HIS A 53 -31.58 6.60 2.30
CA HIS A 53 -30.65 6.21 1.24
C HIS A 53 -31.14 4.94 0.50
N GLN A 54 -31.65 3.94 1.20
CA GLN A 54 -32.25 2.75 0.59
C GLN A 54 -33.49 3.08 -0.25
N ASP A 55 -34.25 4.08 0.16
CA ASP A 55 -35.42 4.59 -0.55
C ASP A 55 -35.07 5.46 -1.77
N GLY A 56 -33.77 5.68 -2.03
CA GLY A 56 -33.25 6.33 -3.23
C GLY A 56 -32.70 7.75 -3.05
N GLU A 57 -32.66 8.29 -1.84
CA GLU A 57 -32.04 9.59 -1.55
C GLU A 57 -30.52 9.46 -1.66
N THR A 58 -29.87 10.41 -2.32
CA THR A 58 -28.44 10.37 -2.53
C THR A 58 -27.65 10.76 -1.28
N LEU A 59 -26.39 10.33 -1.18
CA LEU A 59 -25.51 10.77 -0.09
C LEU A 59 -25.26 12.28 -0.15
N ASP A 60 -25.30 12.90 -1.32
CA ASP A 60 -25.19 14.35 -1.49
C ASP A 60 -26.38 15.08 -0.88
N ASP A 61 -27.59 14.54 -1.01
CA ASP A 61 -28.80 15.09 -0.40
C ASP A 61 -28.79 14.96 1.13
N LEU A 62 -28.29 13.84 1.63
CA LEU A 62 -28.17 13.56 3.08
C LEU A 62 -27.03 14.33 3.74
N LEU A 63 -26.05 14.83 2.99
CA LEU A 63 -24.81 15.40 3.50
C LEU A 63 -25.06 16.51 4.56
N PRO A 64 -25.93 17.51 4.35
CA PRO A 64 -26.08 18.57 5.35
C PRO A 64 -26.55 18.03 6.71
N GLU A 65 -27.54 17.16 6.74
CA GLU A 65 -28.09 16.58 7.97
C GLU A 65 -27.08 15.61 8.63
N ALA A 66 -26.44 14.76 7.82
CA ALA A 66 -25.44 13.80 8.30
C ALA A 66 -24.23 14.50 8.93
N PHE A 67 -23.74 15.59 8.32
CA PHE A 67 -22.62 16.36 8.86
C PHE A 67 -23.04 17.12 10.15
N ALA A 68 -24.24 17.66 10.20
CA ALA A 68 -24.77 18.28 11.41
C ALA A 68 -24.90 17.27 12.57
N ALA A 69 -25.37 16.04 12.27
CA ALA A 69 -25.45 14.95 13.26
C ALA A 69 -24.07 14.56 13.79
N VAL A 70 -23.08 14.37 12.92
CA VAL A 70 -21.70 14.03 13.33
C VAL A 70 -21.05 15.15 14.10
N ARG A 71 -21.29 16.42 13.71
CA ARG A 71 -20.76 17.59 14.39
C ARG A 71 -21.24 17.65 15.86
N GLU A 72 -22.52 17.42 16.08
CA GLU A 72 -23.10 17.38 17.42
C GLU A 72 -22.65 16.14 18.20
N ALA A 73 -22.60 14.97 17.57
CA ALA A 73 -22.10 13.75 18.18
C ALA A 73 -20.64 13.89 18.62
N ALA A 74 -19.78 14.52 17.81
CA ALA A 74 -18.38 14.79 18.14
C ALA A 74 -18.26 15.73 19.36
N ARG A 75 -19.12 16.76 19.44
CA ARG A 75 -19.20 17.65 20.61
C ARG A 75 -19.51 16.87 21.87
N ARG A 76 -20.47 15.94 21.81
CA ARG A 76 -20.93 15.17 23.02
C ARG A 76 -19.90 14.10 23.42
N THR A 77 -19.32 13.38 22.46
CA THR A 77 -18.49 12.21 22.73
C THR A 77 -17.01 12.52 22.90
N LEU A 78 -16.50 13.49 22.13
CA LEU A 78 -15.09 13.87 22.10
C LEU A 78 -14.80 15.24 22.74
N GLY A 79 -15.83 16.02 23.04
CA GLY A 79 -15.69 17.41 23.48
C GLY A 79 -15.18 18.33 22.36
N MET A 80 -15.17 17.86 21.11
CA MET A 80 -14.65 18.58 19.94
C MET A 80 -15.78 18.84 18.95
N ARG A 81 -16.07 20.11 18.68
CA ARG A 81 -17.03 20.50 17.66
C ARG A 81 -16.28 20.87 16.38
N PRO A 82 -16.49 20.17 15.25
CA PRO A 82 -15.87 20.54 14.01
C PRO A 82 -16.09 21.99 13.61
N PHE A 83 -15.01 22.71 13.26
CA PHE A 83 -15.08 24.08 12.80
C PHE A 83 -15.63 24.19 11.38
N TYR A 84 -16.06 25.38 10.99
CA TYR A 84 -16.58 25.66 9.64
C TYR A 84 -15.61 25.22 8.51
N VAL A 85 -14.33 25.48 8.68
CA VAL A 85 -13.30 25.07 7.72
C VAL A 85 -13.15 23.54 7.64
N GLN A 86 -13.41 22.83 8.75
CA GLN A 86 -13.41 21.37 8.77
C GLN A 86 -14.64 20.79 8.07
N LEU A 87 -15.80 21.49 8.10
CA LEU A 87 -16.94 21.12 7.26
C LEU A 87 -16.56 21.20 5.78
N ILE A 88 -15.89 22.27 5.36
CA ILE A 88 -15.40 22.44 3.98
C ILE A 88 -14.45 21.29 3.62
N GLY A 89 -13.47 20.97 4.48
CA GLY A 89 -12.55 19.84 4.28
C GLY A 89 -13.29 18.51 4.12
N GLY A 90 -14.27 18.25 4.98
CA GLY A 90 -15.12 17.05 4.90
C GLY A 90 -15.92 16.95 3.60
N ILE A 91 -16.46 18.07 3.12
CA ILE A 91 -17.17 18.14 1.82
C ILE A 91 -16.20 17.83 0.66
N VAL A 92 -14.98 18.37 0.68
CA VAL A 92 -13.93 18.09 -0.31
C VAL A 92 -13.62 16.59 -0.37
N LEU A 93 -13.40 15.98 0.80
CA LEU A 93 -13.15 14.54 0.91
C LEU A 93 -14.33 13.71 0.38
N HIS A 94 -15.57 14.10 0.75
CA HIS A 94 -16.77 13.40 0.25
C HIS A 94 -16.88 13.45 -1.27
N GLN A 95 -16.46 14.55 -1.88
CA GLN A 95 -16.44 14.71 -3.35
C GLN A 95 -15.35 13.88 -4.05
N GLY A 96 -14.56 13.10 -3.34
CA GLY A 96 -13.45 12.33 -3.91
C GLY A 96 -12.32 13.24 -4.39
N ARG A 97 -11.92 14.18 -3.58
CA ARG A 97 -10.87 15.19 -3.85
C ARG A 97 -9.86 15.20 -2.71
N ILE A 98 -8.77 15.93 -2.86
CA ILE A 98 -7.76 16.11 -1.81
C ILE A 98 -8.02 17.42 -1.07
N ALA A 99 -8.15 17.33 0.26
CA ALA A 99 -8.23 18.48 1.15
C ALA A 99 -6.82 18.83 1.64
N GLU A 100 -6.23 19.92 1.12
CA GLU A 100 -5.01 20.46 1.70
C GLU A 100 -5.37 21.29 2.93
N MET A 101 -5.06 20.74 4.10
CA MET A 101 -5.29 21.38 5.41
C MET A 101 -3.96 21.47 6.15
N LYS A 102 -3.63 22.64 6.66
CA LYS A 102 -2.40 22.85 7.42
C LYS A 102 -2.29 21.91 8.61
N THR A 103 -1.06 21.59 9.00
CA THR A 103 -0.81 20.79 10.19
C THR A 103 -1.41 21.46 11.42
N GLY A 104 -2.10 20.70 12.27
CA GLY A 104 -2.80 21.22 13.44
C GLY A 104 -4.24 21.68 13.20
N GLU A 105 -4.75 21.72 11.96
CA GLU A 105 -6.14 22.10 11.63
C GLU A 105 -7.17 20.98 11.87
N GLY A 106 -6.77 19.85 12.45
CA GLY A 106 -7.69 18.78 12.87
C GLY A 106 -8.16 17.89 11.72
N LYS A 107 -7.27 17.48 10.80
CA LYS A 107 -7.55 16.57 9.70
C LYS A 107 -8.29 15.30 10.15
N THR A 108 -7.87 14.70 11.26
CA THR A 108 -8.47 13.47 11.82
C THR A 108 -9.96 13.62 12.11
N LEU A 109 -10.34 14.74 12.74
CA LEU A 109 -11.75 15.04 13.03
C LEU A 109 -12.53 15.36 11.75
N THR A 110 -11.89 16.04 10.79
CA THR A 110 -12.47 16.35 9.48
C THR A 110 -12.84 15.09 8.72
N ALA A 111 -11.98 14.06 8.73
CA ALA A 111 -12.22 12.78 8.08
C ALA A 111 -13.44 12.03 8.61
N CYS A 112 -13.84 12.27 9.86
CA CYS A 112 -15.02 11.63 10.45
C CYS A 112 -16.32 12.00 9.75
N LEU A 113 -16.42 13.22 9.22
CA LEU A 113 -17.62 13.71 8.54
C LEU A 113 -17.94 12.89 7.27
N PRO A 114 -17.05 12.83 6.27
CA PRO A 114 -17.30 12.03 5.08
C PRO A 114 -17.25 10.52 5.34
N ALA A 115 -16.49 10.05 6.35
CA ALA A 115 -16.46 8.64 6.72
C ALA A 115 -17.84 8.17 7.18
N TYR A 116 -18.48 8.89 8.10
CA TYR A 116 -19.84 8.60 8.55
C TYR A 116 -20.85 8.61 7.39
N LEU A 117 -20.86 9.68 6.60
CA LEU A 117 -21.80 9.83 5.49
C LEU A 117 -21.70 8.68 4.48
N ASN A 118 -20.48 8.32 4.07
CA ASN A 118 -20.29 7.26 3.08
C ASN A 118 -20.51 5.86 3.66
N ALA A 119 -20.32 5.68 4.96
CA ALA A 119 -20.63 4.42 5.65
C ALA A 119 -22.12 4.10 5.70
N LEU A 120 -23.01 5.10 5.54
CA LEU A 120 -24.46 4.89 5.45
C LEU A 120 -24.85 3.94 4.31
N SER A 121 -24.08 3.91 3.23
CA SER A 121 -24.29 3.00 2.10
C SER A 121 -24.14 1.50 2.46
N GLY A 122 -23.51 1.17 3.60
CA GLY A 122 -23.22 -0.21 4.00
C GLY A 122 -22.05 -0.86 3.24
N ASN A 123 -21.42 -0.16 2.28
CA ASN A 123 -20.34 -0.72 1.45
C ASN A 123 -18.94 -0.62 2.09
N GLY A 124 -18.83 0.01 3.25
CA GLY A 124 -17.58 0.18 3.99
C GLY A 124 -16.75 1.38 3.55
N VAL A 125 -16.09 1.97 4.53
CA VAL A 125 -15.15 3.08 4.37
C VAL A 125 -13.83 2.70 5.02
N HIS A 126 -12.72 2.88 4.31
CA HIS A 126 -11.38 2.68 4.82
C HIS A 126 -10.73 4.03 5.11
N ILE A 127 -10.22 4.21 6.34
CA ILE A 127 -9.38 5.36 6.71
C ILE A 127 -7.96 4.84 6.82
N VAL A 128 -7.10 5.31 5.91
CA VAL A 128 -5.75 4.80 5.73
C VAL A 128 -4.75 5.73 6.38
N THR A 129 -3.90 5.18 7.25
CA THR A 129 -2.84 5.90 7.96
C THR A 129 -1.46 5.34 7.62
N VAL A 130 -0.40 6.05 8.00
CA VAL A 130 0.98 5.66 7.68
C VAL A 130 1.57 4.61 8.62
N ASN A 131 0.98 4.36 9.79
CA ASN A 131 1.49 3.38 10.76
C ASN A 131 0.40 2.84 11.69
N ASP A 132 0.68 1.70 12.33
CA ASP A 132 -0.23 0.99 13.23
C ASP A 132 -0.60 1.79 14.47
N TYR A 133 0.32 2.60 14.98
CA TYR A 133 0.04 3.46 16.14
C TYR A 133 -1.09 4.46 15.82
N LEU A 134 -1.00 5.15 14.69
CA LEU A 134 -2.03 6.09 14.26
C LEU A 134 -3.35 5.38 13.94
N ALA A 135 -3.30 4.23 13.25
CA ALA A 135 -4.48 3.45 12.95
C ALA A 135 -5.24 3.06 14.23
N LYS A 136 -4.50 2.59 15.23
CA LYS A 136 -5.07 2.21 16.53
C LYS A 136 -5.56 3.42 17.31
N PHE A 137 -4.72 4.45 17.47
CA PHE A 137 -5.04 5.65 18.23
C PHE A 137 -6.27 6.38 17.66
N GLN A 138 -6.27 6.63 16.35
CA GLN A 138 -7.38 7.32 15.69
C GLN A 138 -8.65 6.44 15.66
N GLY A 139 -8.51 5.13 15.39
CA GLY A 139 -9.64 4.21 15.36
C GLY A 139 -10.30 4.00 16.72
N GLU A 140 -9.53 4.01 17.82
CA GLU A 140 -10.07 3.96 19.17
C GLU A 140 -10.74 5.27 19.57
N ASP A 141 -10.09 6.42 19.32
CA ASP A 141 -10.57 7.73 19.76
C ASP A 141 -11.77 8.21 18.93
N MET A 142 -11.63 8.25 17.61
CA MET A 142 -12.75 8.61 16.72
C MET A 142 -13.84 7.52 16.71
N GLY A 143 -13.48 6.30 17.01
CA GLY A 143 -14.42 5.19 17.18
C GLY A 143 -15.50 5.43 18.26
N LYS A 144 -15.22 6.27 19.27
CA LYS A 144 -16.22 6.67 20.27
C LYS A 144 -17.39 7.39 19.61
N LEU A 145 -17.09 8.33 18.72
CA LEU A 145 -18.06 9.06 17.92
C LEU A 145 -18.90 8.14 17.05
N PHE A 146 -18.24 7.28 16.27
CA PHE A 146 -18.94 6.38 15.35
C PHE A 146 -19.83 5.37 16.07
N ARG A 147 -19.35 4.78 17.16
CA ARG A 147 -20.15 3.83 17.98
C ARG A 147 -21.33 4.50 18.64
N PHE A 148 -21.17 5.74 19.10
CA PHE A 148 -22.29 6.54 19.62
C PHE A 148 -23.37 6.73 18.55
N MET A 149 -22.97 6.95 17.29
CA MET A 149 -23.88 7.06 16.15
C MET A 149 -24.39 5.68 15.63
N GLY A 150 -24.06 4.57 16.30
CA GLY A 150 -24.51 3.23 15.91
C GLY A 150 -23.76 2.62 14.72
N MET A 151 -22.54 3.11 14.41
CA MET A 151 -21.65 2.55 13.40
C MET A 151 -20.64 1.59 14.02
N SER A 152 -20.32 0.50 13.32
CA SER A 152 -19.24 -0.40 13.68
C SER A 152 -17.89 0.13 13.21
N VAL A 153 -16.83 -0.10 14.01
CA VAL A 153 -15.48 0.35 13.73
C VAL A 153 -14.50 -0.81 13.89
N GLY A 154 -13.78 -1.13 12.82
CA GLY A 154 -12.68 -2.07 12.78
C GLY A 154 -11.32 -1.38 12.72
N ILE A 155 -10.29 -2.04 13.21
CA ILE A 155 -8.91 -1.54 13.18
C ILE A 155 -8.03 -2.67 12.67
N ILE A 156 -7.29 -2.43 11.58
CA ILE A 156 -6.34 -3.36 10.98
C ILE A 156 -4.92 -2.95 11.38
N VAL A 157 -4.27 -3.82 12.13
CA VAL A 157 -2.86 -3.70 12.56
C VAL A 157 -2.14 -5.03 12.36
N HIS A 158 -0.81 -5.06 12.57
CA HIS A 158 0.04 -6.16 12.14
C HIS A 158 -0.38 -7.54 12.67
N ASP A 159 -0.54 -7.72 13.95
CA ASP A 159 -0.67 -9.05 14.60
C ASP A 159 -2.07 -9.66 14.60
N LEU A 160 -2.98 -9.25 13.71
CA LEU A 160 -4.33 -9.78 13.64
C LEU A 160 -4.38 -11.11 12.87
N THR A 161 -5.20 -12.04 13.37
CA THR A 161 -5.58 -13.27 12.67
C THR A 161 -6.48 -12.97 11.45
N GLY A 162 -6.61 -13.94 10.55
CA GLY A 162 -7.50 -13.78 9.38
C GLY A 162 -8.98 -13.59 9.75
N GLU A 163 -9.43 -14.17 10.87
CA GLU A 163 -10.81 -13.99 11.37
C GLU A 163 -11.02 -12.57 11.90
N GLU A 164 -10.12 -12.08 12.75
CA GLU A 164 -10.16 -10.70 13.26
C GLU A 164 -10.08 -9.66 12.14
N ARG A 165 -9.24 -9.90 11.12
CA ARG A 165 -9.18 -9.04 9.92
C ARG A 165 -10.52 -9.01 9.17
N ARG A 166 -11.14 -10.18 8.97
CA ARG A 166 -12.45 -10.28 8.30
C ARG A 166 -13.53 -9.54 9.07
N GLU A 167 -13.56 -9.67 10.38
CA GLU A 167 -14.48 -8.92 11.25
C GLU A 167 -14.23 -7.41 11.12
N ALA A 168 -12.97 -6.96 11.18
CA ALA A 168 -12.61 -5.55 11.07
C ALA A 168 -12.97 -4.95 9.69
N TYR A 169 -12.70 -5.66 8.59
CA TYR A 169 -13.14 -5.23 7.24
C TYR A 169 -14.66 -5.31 7.06
N GLY A 170 -15.35 -6.14 7.85
CA GLY A 170 -16.81 -6.24 7.90
C GLY A 170 -17.47 -5.01 8.54
N CYS A 171 -16.75 -4.20 9.29
CA CYS A 171 -17.28 -3.00 9.94
C CYS A 171 -17.67 -1.91 8.94
N ASP A 172 -18.50 -0.95 9.39
CA ASP A 172 -18.90 0.21 8.58
C ASP A 172 -17.71 1.10 8.22
N ILE A 173 -16.79 1.28 9.18
CA ILE A 173 -15.58 2.08 9.04
C ILE A 173 -14.39 1.24 9.51
N THR A 174 -13.34 1.15 8.70
CA THR A 174 -12.12 0.40 9.03
C THR A 174 -10.90 1.32 8.96
N TYR A 175 -10.21 1.47 10.08
CA TYR A 175 -8.89 2.10 10.16
C TYR A 175 -7.81 1.07 9.88
N GLY A 176 -6.76 1.46 9.16
CA GLY A 176 -5.62 0.58 8.93
C GLY A 176 -4.48 1.29 8.21
N THR A 177 -3.33 0.62 8.09
CA THR A 177 -2.19 1.16 7.37
C THR A 177 -2.25 0.81 5.89
N ASN A 178 -1.61 1.62 5.05
CA ASN A 178 -1.41 1.35 3.64
C ASN A 178 -0.77 -0.03 3.43
N ASN A 179 0.25 -0.38 4.23
CA ASN A 179 0.96 -1.65 4.14
C ASN A 179 0.04 -2.84 4.45
N GLU A 180 -0.64 -2.83 5.61
CA GLU A 180 -1.49 -3.95 6.02
C GLU A 180 -2.63 -4.19 5.03
N MET A 181 -3.29 -3.12 4.56
CA MET A 181 -4.37 -3.22 3.58
C MET A 181 -3.87 -3.74 2.23
N GLY A 182 -2.70 -3.31 1.79
CA GLY A 182 -2.10 -3.80 0.55
C GLY A 182 -1.63 -5.25 0.64
N PHE A 183 -1.05 -5.67 1.77
CA PHE A 183 -0.70 -7.07 2.00
C PHE A 183 -1.93 -7.96 2.16
N ASP A 184 -2.98 -7.51 2.80
CA ASP A 184 -4.26 -8.25 2.86
C ASP A 184 -4.84 -8.47 1.47
N TYR A 185 -4.80 -7.46 0.60
CA TYR A 185 -5.19 -7.62 -0.80
C TYR A 185 -4.36 -8.69 -1.52
N LEU A 186 -3.03 -8.69 -1.34
CA LEU A 186 -2.18 -9.72 -1.94
C LEU A 186 -2.51 -11.11 -1.39
N ARG A 187 -2.71 -11.25 -0.09
CA ARG A 187 -3.11 -12.51 0.55
C ARG A 187 -4.45 -13.01 0.02
N ASP A 188 -5.44 -12.12 -0.11
CA ASP A 188 -6.76 -12.44 -0.64
C ASP A 188 -6.71 -12.97 -2.08
N ASN A 189 -5.76 -12.47 -2.90
CA ASN A 189 -5.56 -12.97 -4.27
C ASN A 189 -4.80 -14.30 -4.35
N MET A 190 -4.30 -14.80 -3.23
CA MET A 190 -3.60 -16.09 -3.17
C MET A 190 -4.45 -17.20 -2.58
N VAL A 191 -5.61 -16.90 -1.97
CA VAL A 191 -6.50 -17.91 -1.41
C VAL A 191 -7.26 -18.65 -2.50
N ILE A 192 -7.59 -19.93 -2.23
CA ILE A 192 -8.34 -20.78 -3.19
C ILE A 192 -9.85 -20.51 -3.11
N TYR A 193 -10.35 -20.24 -1.92
CA TYR A 193 -11.79 -20.09 -1.69
C TYR A 193 -12.12 -18.65 -1.29
N ARG A 194 -13.15 -18.09 -1.88
CA ARG A 194 -13.63 -16.72 -1.58
C ARG A 194 -13.95 -16.49 -0.09
N LYS A 195 -14.39 -17.52 0.62
CA LYS A 195 -14.66 -17.44 2.06
C LYS A 195 -13.41 -17.16 2.91
N ASP A 196 -12.22 -17.44 2.36
CA ASP A 196 -10.95 -17.25 3.06
C ASP A 196 -10.39 -15.83 2.85
N MET A 197 -10.99 -15.04 1.94
CA MET A 197 -10.68 -13.63 1.78
C MET A 197 -11.09 -12.84 3.03
N VAL A 198 -10.32 -11.83 3.36
CA VAL A 198 -10.59 -10.94 4.50
C VAL A 198 -11.23 -9.63 4.08
N GLN A 199 -10.86 -9.08 2.92
CA GLN A 199 -11.45 -7.84 2.39
C GLN A 199 -12.76 -8.10 1.67
N ARG A 200 -13.72 -7.17 1.79
CA ARG A 200 -15.02 -7.27 1.11
C ARG A 200 -15.16 -6.41 -0.15
N GLY A 201 -14.13 -5.62 -0.48
CA GLY A 201 -14.10 -4.76 -1.65
C GLY A 201 -13.51 -3.38 -1.36
N HIS A 202 -13.40 -2.55 -2.41
CA HIS A 202 -12.75 -1.26 -2.40
C HIS A 202 -13.75 -0.17 -2.75
N ASN A 203 -14.60 0.20 -1.77
CA ASN A 203 -15.66 1.19 -1.99
C ASN A 203 -15.13 2.62 -1.86
N TYR A 204 -14.76 3.04 -0.66
CA TYR A 204 -14.26 4.39 -0.41
C TYR A 204 -13.03 4.37 0.51
N ALA A 205 -11.98 5.07 0.13
CA ALA A 205 -10.81 5.30 0.97
C ALA A 205 -10.56 6.78 1.21
N ILE A 206 -10.28 7.12 2.46
CA ILE A 206 -9.75 8.42 2.90
C ILE A 206 -8.32 8.18 3.33
N VAL A 207 -7.36 8.78 2.63
CA VAL A 207 -5.92 8.58 2.88
C VAL A 207 -5.38 9.78 3.66
N ASP A 208 -4.89 9.53 4.87
CA ASP A 208 -4.16 10.53 5.67
C ASP A 208 -2.70 10.61 5.20
N GLU A 209 -2.12 11.80 5.19
CA GLU A 209 -0.82 12.11 4.61
C GLU A 209 -0.71 11.56 3.17
N VAL A 210 -1.66 11.98 2.33
CA VAL A 210 -1.91 11.42 1.00
C VAL A 210 -0.76 11.60 0.02
N ASP A 211 0.05 12.64 0.16
CA ASP A 211 1.27 12.89 -0.61
C ASP A 211 2.32 11.81 -0.36
N SER A 212 2.59 11.47 0.89
CA SER A 212 3.53 10.39 1.23
C SER A 212 3.08 9.04 0.66
N ILE A 213 1.80 8.68 0.79
CA ILE A 213 1.31 7.36 0.40
C ILE A 213 1.09 7.24 -1.12
N LEU A 214 0.48 8.25 -1.74
CA LEU A 214 0.06 8.19 -3.14
C LEU A 214 1.07 8.77 -4.13
N ILE A 215 2.08 9.51 -3.67
CA ILE A 215 3.15 10.07 -4.52
C ILE A 215 4.50 9.46 -4.13
N ASP A 216 5.02 9.76 -2.92
CA ASP A 216 6.37 9.36 -2.55
C ASP A 216 6.56 7.83 -2.56
N GLU A 217 5.63 7.08 -1.96
CA GLU A 217 5.67 5.63 -1.86
C GLU A 217 4.88 4.92 -2.98
N ALA A 218 4.24 5.67 -3.89
CA ALA A 218 3.28 5.13 -4.86
C ALA A 218 3.81 3.95 -5.68
N ARG A 219 5.08 4.00 -6.07
CA ARG A 219 5.75 2.99 -6.91
C ARG A 219 6.44 1.89 -6.12
N THR A 220 6.50 2.00 -4.80
CA THR A 220 7.07 0.96 -3.95
C THR A 220 6.23 -0.31 -4.03
N PRO A 221 6.79 -1.45 -4.47
CA PRO A 221 6.03 -2.68 -4.57
C PRO A 221 5.91 -3.36 -3.21
N LEU A 222 4.72 -3.77 -2.85
CA LEU A 222 4.48 -4.79 -1.84
C LEU A 222 4.72 -6.16 -2.48
N ILE A 223 5.50 -7.01 -1.86
CA ILE A 223 5.91 -8.30 -2.42
C ILE A 223 5.67 -9.40 -1.39
N ILE A 224 4.95 -10.44 -1.79
CA ILE A 224 4.91 -11.70 -1.06
C ILE A 224 5.79 -12.70 -1.79
N SER A 225 6.80 -13.20 -1.10
CA SER A 225 7.72 -14.21 -1.60
C SER A 225 7.46 -15.56 -0.91
N GLY A 226 7.60 -16.63 -1.66
CA GLY A 226 7.56 -18.00 -1.17
C GLY A 226 8.84 -18.75 -1.52
N GLN A 227 8.99 -19.95 -0.97
CA GLN A 227 10.09 -20.82 -1.32
C GLN A 227 9.88 -21.38 -2.74
N GLY A 228 10.91 -21.30 -3.57
CA GLY A 228 10.90 -21.92 -4.89
C GLY A 228 10.93 -23.45 -4.80
N ASP A 229 10.37 -24.09 -5.81
CA ASP A 229 10.28 -25.57 -5.89
C ASP A 229 11.57 -26.23 -6.38
N LYS A 230 12.59 -25.43 -6.74
CA LYS A 230 13.83 -25.94 -7.36
C LYS A 230 14.66 -26.76 -6.37
N PRO A 231 15.16 -27.93 -6.80
CA PRO A 231 16.00 -28.81 -5.98
C PRO A 231 17.33 -28.12 -5.64
N THR A 232 17.69 -28.03 -4.39
CA THR A 232 18.97 -27.45 -3.93
C THR A 232 20.17 -28.35 -4.23
N ASP A 233 19.96 -29.66 -4.40
CA ASP A 233 21.01 -30.64 -4.72
C ASP A 233 21.66 -30.45 -6.10
N MET A 234 20.96 -29.80 -7.03
CA MET A 234 21.52 -29.51 -8.37
C MET A 234 22.64 -28.47 -8.32
N TYR A 235 22.57 -27.49 -7.41
CA TYR A 235 23.66 -26.53 -7.20
C TYR A 235 24.95 -27.21 -6.74
N GLU A 236 24.84 -28.16 -5.80
CA GLU A 236 25.99 -28.92 -5.32
C GLU A 236 26.58 -29.84 -6.41
N LYS A 237 25.73 -30.44 -7.25
CA LYS A 237 26.18 -31.27 -8.38
C LYS A 237 26.89 -30.44 -9.44
N ALA A 238 26.31 -29.25 -9.75
CA ALA A 238 26.91 -28.31 -10.70
C ALA A 238 28.25 -27.80 -10.19
N ASP A 239 28.36 -27.42 -8.90
CA ASP A 239 29.61 -26.98 -8.30
C ASP A 239 30.72 -28.04 -8.39
N ARG A 240 30.41 -29.29 -7.99
CA ARG A 240 31.36 -30.42 -8.07
C ARG A 240 31.86 -30.68 -9.48
N PHE A 241 31.02 -30.48 -10.51
CA PHE A 241 31.40 -30.64 -11.91
C PHE A 241 32.29 -29.48 -12.34
N VAL A 242 31.87 -28.25 -12.12
CA VAL A 242 32.55 -27.02 -12.53
C VAL A 242 33.93 -26.87 -11.89
N ALA A 243 34.11 -27.29 -10.63
CA ALA A 243 35.39 -27.26 -9.96
C ALA A 243 36.52 -28.10 -10.64
N ARG A 244 36.18 -28.97 -11.59
CA ARG A 244 37.12 -29.79 -12.33
C ARG A 244 37.49 -29.24 -13.72
N LEU A 245 36.79 -28.17 -14.15
CA LEU A 245 36.96 -27.57 -15.46
C LEU A 245 38.19 -26.64 -15.51
N LYS A 246 38.73 -26.46 -16.71
CA LYS A 246 39.92 -25.62 -16.94
C LYS A 246 39.56 -24.42 -17.78
N ASN A 247 40.03 -23.27 -17.35
CA ASN A 247 39.87 -22.02 -18.11
C ASN A 247 40.53 -22.16 -19.50
N GLU A 248 39.98 -21.46 -20.48
CA GLU A 248 40.37 -21.46 -21.91
C GLU A 248 40.12 -22.79 -22.67
N ALA A 249 40.19 -23.94 -21.98
CA ALA A 249 39.90 -25.23 -22.59
C ALA A 249 38.40 -25.57 -22.52
N ASP A 250 37.77 -25.40 -21.34
CA ASP A 250 36.39 -25.84 -21.07
C ASP A 250 35.40 -24.68 -21.01
N PHE A 251 35.89 -23.51 -20.70
CA PHE A 251 35.08 -22.27 -20.63
C PHE A 251 35.92 -21.02 -20.90
N THR A 252 35.27 -19.96 -21.32
CA THR A 252 35.88 -18.63 -21.51
C THR A 252 35.23 -17.63 -20.58
N VAL A 253 36.03 -16.64 -20.12
CA VAL A 253 35.60 -15.59 -19.20
C VAL A 253 35.72 -14.23 -19.90
N GLU A 254 34.63 -13.50 -19.97
CA GLU A 254 34.61 -12.10 -20.42
C GLU A 254 34.45 -11.16 -19.24
N GLU A 255 35.57 -10.69 -18.70
CA GLU A 255 35.58 -9.86 -17.51
C GLU A 255 34.79 -8.56 -17.66
N LYS A 256 34.79 -7.94 -18.85
CA LYS A 256 34.08 -6.69 -19.13
C LYS A 256 32.55 -6.84 -19.05
N GLU A 257 32.06 -7.98 -19.55
CA GLU A 257 30.60 -8.27 -19.58
C GLU A 257 30.15 -9.07 -18.37
N LYS A 258 31.06 -9.36 -17.45
CA LYS A 258 30.79 -10.21 -16.27
C LYS A 258 30.07 -11.51 -16.68
N SER A 259 30.52 -12.13 -17.80
CA SER A 259 29.92 -13.34 -18.37
C SER A 259 30.94 -14.49 -18.46
N VAL A 260 30.42 -15.73 -18.39
CA VAL A 260 31.18 -16.97 -18.62
C VAL A 260 30.40 -17.84 -19.58
N VAL A 261 31.10 -18.47 -20.50
CA VAL A 261 30.51 -19.33 -21.54
C VAL A 261 31.31 -20.62 -21.67
N PHE A 262 30.61 -21.73 -21.80
CA PHE A 262 31.24 -23.01 -22.10
C PHE A 262 31.83 -23.00 -23.52
N THR A 263 33.01 -23.62 -23.70
CA THR A 263 33.50 -24.01 -25.01
C THR A 263 32.77 -25.27 -25.48
N GLU A 264 32.97 -25.67 -26.76
CA GLU A 264 32.44 -26.93 -27.26
C GLU A 264 32.94 -28.14 -26.45
N GLU A 265 34.21 -28.12 -26.02
CA GLU A 265 34.79 -29.17 -25.16
C GLU A 265 34.16 -29.19 -23.75
N GLY A 266 33.91 -28.01 -23.18
CA GLY A 266 33.25 -27.89 -21.87
C GLY A 266 31.81 -28.37 -21.92
N ALA A 267 31.07 -28.00 -22.97
CA ALA A 267 29.70 -28.47 -23.19
C ALA A 267 29.64 -30.00 -23.34
N ALA A 268 30.52 -30.59 -24.16
CA ALA A 268 30.58 -32.05 -24.31
C ALA A 268 30.93 -32.80 -23.02
N LYS A 269 31.76 -32.21 -22.16
CA LYS A 269 32.02 -32.76 -20.81
C LYS A 269 30.78 -32.67 -19.91
N ALA A 270 30.03 -31.57 -19.97
CA ALA A 270 28.78 -31.42 -19.21
C ALA A 270 27.72 -32.43 -19.67
N GLU A 271 27.54 -32.58 -20.97
CA GLU A 271 26.66 -33.59 -21.61
C GLU A 271 26.96 -35.01 -21.15
N SER A 272 28.24 -35.37 -21.19
CA SER A 272 28.69 -36.68 -20.72
C SER A 272 28.49 -36.86 -19.19
N ALA A 273 28.75 -35.82 -18.40
CA ALA A 273 28.67 -35.90 -16.94
C ALA A 273 27.22 -36.00 -16.42
N PHE A 274 26.29 -35.36 -17.12
CA PHE A 274 24.88 -35.34 -16.75
C PHE A 274 24.00 -36.27 -17.58
N GLY A 275 24.56 -36.98 -18.55
CA GLY A 275 23.87 -38.00 -19.38
C GLY A 275 22.82 -37.40 -20.31
N ILE A 276 23.09 -36.24 -20.89
CA ILE A 276 22.23 -35.51 -21.83
C ILE A 276 22.87 -35.48 -23.22
N GLU A 277 22.08 -35.36 -24.29
CA GLU A 277 22.59 -35.36 -25.68
C GLU A 277 23.09 -33.96 -26.10
N ASN A 278 22.42 -32.88 -25.69
CA ASN A 278 22.80 -31.52 -26.06
C ASN A 278 22.44 -30.55 -24.90
N LEU A 279 23.44 -29.85 -24.40
CA LEU A 279 23.29 -28.88 -23.31
C LEU A 279 22.41 -27.66 -23.69
N ASN A 280 22.36 -27.33 -24.98
CA ASN A 280 21.62 -26.17 -25.48
C ASN A 280 20.17 -26.50 -25.87
N ASP A 281 19.70 -27.71 -25.69
CA ASP A 281 18.30 -28.05 -25.94
C ASP A 281 17.37 -27.36 -24.92
N PRO A 282 16.18 -26.92 -25.32
CA PRO A 282 15.24 -26.26 -24.43
C PRO A 282 14.90 -27.08 -23.18
N GLU A 283 14.92 -28.43 -23.27
CA GLU A 283 14.68 -29.32 -22.14
C GLU A 283 15.79 -29.27 -21.08
N ASN A 284 17.00 -28.87 -21.49
CA ASN A 284 18.19 -28.80 -20.65
C ASN A 284 18.51 -27.37 -20.14
N ASN A 285 17.66 -26.38 -20.47
CA ASN A 285 17.88 -24.98 -20.08
C ASN A 285 18.09 -24.80 -18.59
N GLU A 286 17.36 -25.55 -17.75
CA GLU A 286 17.49 -25.49 -16.32
C GLU A 286 18.85 -26.00 -15.81
N LEU A 287 19.31 -27.12 -16.35
CA LEU A 287 20.64 -27.65 -16.05
C LEU A 287 21.75 -26.70 -16.52
N ASN A 288 21.63 -26.18 -17.75
CA ASN A 288 22.57 -25.19 -18.28
C ASN A 288 22.64 -23.96 -17.37
N HIS A 289 21.51 -23.49 -16.88
CA HIS A 289 21.45 -22.38 -15.92
C HIS A 289 22.23 -22.69 -14.62
N TYR A 290 22.03 -23.85 -14.00
CA TYR A 290 22.78 -24.24 -12.81
C TYR A 290 24.29 -24.29 -13.06
N LEU A 291 24.72 -24.83 -14.21
CA LEU A 291 26.12 -24.94 -14.59
C LEU A 291 26.76 -23.57 -14.82
N ILE A 292 26.06 -22.66 -15.49
CA ILE A 292 26.54 -21.28 -15.71
C ILE A 292 26.66 -20.53 -14.40
N GLN A 293 25.67 -20.66 -13.49
CA GLN A 293 25.74 -20.01 -12.18
C GLN A 293 26.86 -20.58 -11.31
N ALA A 294 27.08 -21.90 -11.35
CA ALA A 294 28.20 -22.52 -10.67
C ALA A 294 29.57 -22.04 -11.24
N LEU A 295 29.69 -21.89 -12.56
CA LEU A 295 30.88 -21.31 -13.20
C LEU A 295 31.11 -19.88 -12.75
N LYS A 296 30.09 -19.03 -12.79
CA LYS A 296 30.15 -17.62 -12.28
C LYS A 296 30.60 -17.59 -10.81
N ALA A 297 30.00 -18.41 -9.98
CA ALA A 297 30.35 -18.47 -8.56
C ALA A 297 31.82 -18.87 -8.33
N ASN A 298 32.32 -19.86 -9.09
CA ASN A 298 33.69 -20.36 -8.91
C ASN A 298 34.75 -19.46 -9.51
N VAL A 299 34.48 -18.85 -10.68
CA VAL A 299 35.48 -18.13 -11.43
C VAL A 299 35.47 -16.63 -11.18
N MET A 300 34.30 -16.03 -11.03
CA MET A 300 34.17 -14.58 -10.96
C MET A 300 33.96 -14.08 -9.52
N MET A 301 33.28 -14.86 -8.67
CA MET A 301 32.96 -14.41 -7.32
C MET A 301 34.08 -14.79 -6.34
N LYS A 302 34.68 -13.78 -5.71
CA LYS A 302 35.82 -13.94 -4.82
C LYS A 302 35.41 -13.74 -3.36
N ARG A 303 35.73 -14.74 -2.54
CA ARG A 303 35.54 -14.65 -1.10
C ARG A 303 36.37 -13.50 -0.53
N ASP A 304 35.85 -12.81 0.47
CA ASP A 304 36.43 -11.66 1.14
C ASP A 304 36.57 -10.40 0.27
N ILE A 305 36.02 -10.42 -0.95
CA ILE A 305 35.90 -9.27 -1.86
C ILE A 305 34.45 -9.05 -2.24
N ASP A 306 33.78 -10.03 -2.87
CA ASP A 306 32.40 -9.92 -3.34
C ASP A 306 31.41 -10.41 -2.27
N TYR A 307 31.85 -11.30 -1.42
CA TYR A 307 31.05 -11.86 -0.32
C TYR A 307 31.96 -12.38 0.80
N VAL A 308 31.38 -12.56 2.00
CA VAL A 308 32.00 -13.24 3.14
C VAL A 308 31.13 -14.40 3.60
N VAL A 309 31.74 -15.36 4.29
CA VAL A 309 30.98 -16.42 4.98
C VAL A 309 31.01 -16.13 6.46
N GLN A 310 29.84 -15.85 7.04
CA GLN A 310 29.68 -15.53 8.45
C GLN A 310 28.54 -16.36 9.05
N ASN A 311 28.79 -17.00 10.19
CA ASN A 311 27.81 -17.87 10.90
C ASN A 311 27.20 -18.98 10.01
N GLY A 312 27.92 -19.47 8.99
CA GLY A 312 27.43 -20.48 8.08
C GLY A 312 26.55 -19.96 6.95
N GLU A 313 26.51 -18.65 6.75
CA GLU A 313 25.76 -17.98 5.69
C GLU A 313 26.68 -17.14 4.79
N VAL A 314 26.31 -17.02 3.52
CA VAL A 314 26.96 -16.13 2.56
C VAL A 314 26.35 -14.74 2.70
N VAL A 315 27.19 -13.73 2.96
CA VAL A 315 26.79 -12.32 3.07
C VAL A 315 27.49 -11.51 2.01
N ILE A 316 26.71 -10.76 1.23
CA ILE A 316 27.23 -9.90 0.15
C ILE A 316 28.05 -8.74 0.72
N VAL A 317 29.15 -8.42 0.03
CA VAL A 317 29.94 -7.19 0.27
C VAL A 317 29.59 -6.19 -0.84
N ASP A 318 29.19 -5.00 -0.46
CA ASP A 318 28.92 -3.91 -1.42
C ASP A 318 30.20 -3.46 -2.13
N GLU A 319 30.21 -3.51 -3.45
CA GLU A 319 31.38 -3.20 -4.28
C GLU A 319 31.91 -1.77 -4.07
N PHE A 320 31.06 -0.81 -3.72
CA PHE A 320 31.44 0.59 -3.60
C PHE A 320 31.81 1.00 -2.17
N THR A 321 31.10 0.47 -1.19
CA THR A 321 31.24 0.88 0.21
C THR A 321 32.00 -0.13 1.07
N GLY A 322 32.17 -1.37 0.60
CA GLY A 322 32.73 -2.48 1.37
C GLY A 322 31.88 -2.92 2.56
N ARG A 323 30.63 -2.46 2.65
CA ARG A 323 29.70 -2.82 3.74
C ARG A 323 29.07 -4.17 3.51
N LEU A 324 28.83 -4.89 4.60
CA LEU A 324 28.08 -6.16 4.59
C LEU A 324 26.59 -5.87 4.38
N MET A 325 26.02 -6.51 3.37
CA MET A 325 24.61 -6.39 3.00
C MET A 325 23.82 -7.57 3.57
N VAL A 326 23.64 -7.59 4.88
CA VAL A 326 22.92 -8.65 5.59
C VAL A 326 21.47 -8.73 5.10
N GLY A 327 20.99 -9.97 4.82
CA GLY A 327 19.64 -10.22 4.34
C GLY A 327 19.43 -10.01 2.83
N ARG A 328 20.44 -9.49 2.09
CA ARG A 328 20.40 -9.43 0.62
C ARG A 328 21.02 -10.68 0.01
N ARG A 329 20.49 -11.08 -1.14
CA ARG A 329 20.96 -12.25 -1.90
C ARG A 329 21.18 -11.86 -3.36
N TYR A 330 22.17 -12.47 -4.01
CA TYR A 330 22.30 -12.38 -5.47
C TYR A 330 21.10 -13.05 -6.14
N SER A 331 20.67 -12.50 -7.28
CA SER A 331 19.55 -13.02 -8.07
C SER A 331 19.95 -14.25 -8.90
N ASP A 332 18.96 -14.83 -9.55
CA ASP A 332 19.10 -15.86 -10.60
C ASP A 332 19.88 -17.12 -10.18
N GLY A 333 19.84 -17.49 -8.91
CA GLY A 333 20.51 -18.68 -8.42
C GLY A 333 22.02 -18.52 -8.17
N LEU A 334 22.61 -17.34 -8.41
CA LEU A 334 24.03 -17.11 -8.16
C LEU A 334 24.36 -17.23 -6.66
N HIS A 335 23.47 -16.77 -5.79
CA HIS A 335 23.69 -16.88 -4.35
C HIS A 335 23.75 -18.34 -3.89
N GLN A 336 22.84 -19.17 -4.38
CA GLN A 336 22.83 -20.62 -4.14
C GLN A 336 24.07 -21.32 -4.69
N ALA A 337 24.53 -20.87 -5.85
CA ALA A 337 25.78 -21.40 -6.43
C ALA A 337 27.02 -21.04 -5.57
N ILE A 338 27.04 -19.85 -4.95
CA ILE A 338 28.08 -19.45 -4.01
C ILE A 338 27.97 -20.26 -2.70
N GLU A 339 26.74 -20.45 -2.19
CA GLU A 339 26.49 -21.30 -1.01
C GLU A 339 27.00 -22.74 -1.24
N ALA A 340 26.76 -23.31 -2.44
CA ALA A 340 27.26 -24.63 -2.82
C ALA A 340 28.80 -24.66 -2.88
N LYS A 341 29.44 -23.64 -3.51
CA LYS A 341 30.90 -23.47 -3.57
C LYS A 341 31.52 -23.42 -2.18
N GLU A 342 30.95 -22.66 -1.28
CA GLU A 342 31.45 -22.52 0.10
C GLU A 342 31.06 -23.66 1.03
N ARG A 343 30.28 -24.63 0.52
CA ARG A 343 29.79 -25.81 1.29
C ARG A 343 28.98 -25.42 2.52
N VAL A 344 28.27 -24.32 2.46
CA VAL A 344 27.26 -23.93 3.44
C VAL A 344 25.91 -24.48 3.01
N LYS A 345 24.91 -24.37 3.89
CA LYS A 345 23.56 -24.80 3.56
C LYS A 345 23.02 -24.01 2.37
N VAL A 346 22.67 -24.69 1.29
CA VAL A 346 22.04 -24.05 0.12
C VAL A 346 20.58 -23.77 0.45
N GLU A 347 20.23 -22.49 0.58
CA GLU A 347 18.86 -22.08 0.84
C GLU A 347 18.07 -22.04 -0.47
N ARG A 348 16.78 -22.37 -0.40
CA ARG A 348 15.90 -22.37 -1.57
C ARG A 348 15.78 -20.96 -2.16
N GLU A 349 15.67 -20.91 -3.48
CA GLU A 349 15.41 -19.66 -4.17
C GLU A 349 14.07 -19.06 -3.73
N SER A 350 14.05 -17.75 -3.50
CA SER A 350 12.79 -17.04 -3.21
C SER A 350 12.07 -16.76 -4.52
N LYS A 351 10.83 -17.20 -4.63
CA LYS A 351 9.95 -16.90 -5.77
C LYS A 351 8.95 -15.84 -5.37
N THR A 352 8.84 -14.77 -6.15
CA THR A 352 7.76 -13.79 -5.96
C THR A 352 6.42 -14.45 -6.31
N LEU A 353 5.55 -14.55 -5.32
CA LEU A 353 4.21 -15.14 -5.46
C LEU A 353 3.18 -14.10 -5.86
N ALA A 354 3.23 -12.91 -5.27
CA ALA A 354 2.31 -11.82 -5.55
C ALA A 354 3.01 -10.48 -5.34
N THR A 355 2.65 -9.48 -6.14
CA THR A 355 3.15 -8.11 -6.01
C THR A 355 2.10 -7.11 -6.43
N ILE A 356 2.07 -5.95 -5.77
CA ILE A 356 1.28 -4.78 -6.15
C ILE A 356 1.98 -3.51 -5.67
N THR A 357 1.85 -2.40 -6.40
CA THR A 357 2.25 -1.08 -5.94
C THR A 357 1.09 -0.39 -5.23
N PHE A 358 1.37 0.55 -4.32
CA PHE A 358 0.30 1.36 -3.70
C PHE A 358 -0.52 2.10 -4.75
N GLN A 359 0.13 2.63 -5.79
CA GLN A 359 -0.56 3.27 -6.91
C GLN A 359 -1.66 2.38 -7.51
N ASN A 360 -1.35 1.13 -7.79
CA ASN A 360 -2.31 0.20 -8.37
C ASN A 360 -3.38 -0.22 -7.36
N TYR A 361 -3.01 -0.41 -6.10
CA TYR A 361 -3.94 -0.76 -5.04
C TYR A 361 -5.01 0.32 -4.83
N PHE A 362 -4.60 1.59 -4.63
CA PHE A 362 -5.55 2.67 -4.37
C PHE A 362 -6.41 3.05 -5.58
N ARG A 363 -5.96 2.76 -6.80
CA ARG A 363 -6.77 2.93 -8.02
C ARG A 363 -7.96 1.97 -8.11
N MET A 364 -8.02 0.93 -7.30
CA MET A 364 -9.14 0.00 -7.27
C MET A 364 -10.35 0.52 -6.50
N TYR A 365 -10.18 1.55 -5.67
CA TYR A 365 -11.31 2.13 -4.95
C TYR A 365 -12.26 2.86 -5.89
N ASN A 366 -13.57 2.64 -5.69
CA ASN A 366 -14.62 3.34 -6.43
C ASN A 366 -14.58 4.85 -6.17
N LYS A 367 -14.28 5.25 -4.92
CA LYS A 367 -14.05 6.62 -4.49
C LYS A 367 -12.75 6.68 -3.68
N LEU A 368 -11.91 7.63 -4.04
CA LEU A 368 -10.64 7.91 -3.36
C LEU A 368 -10.60 9.38 -2.97
N SER A 369 -10.15 9.67 -1.78
CA SER A 369 -9.86 11.02 -1.31
C SER A 369 -8.69 11.01 -0.35
N GLY A 370 -8.14 12.16 -0.03
CA GLY A 370 -7.05 12.24 0.91
C GLY A 370 -6.86 13.63 1.47
N MET A 371 -6.02 13.71 2.48
CA MET A 371 -5.71 14.94 3.18
C MET A 371 -4.23 15.01 3.55
N THR A 372 -3.64 16.18 3.45
CA THR A 372 -2.27 16.50 3.86
C THR A 372 -2.11 18.00 4.02
N GLY A 373 -0.95 18.45 4.52
CA GLY A 373 -0.58 19.87 4.61
C GLY A 373 0.06 20.44 3.35
N THR A 374 0.42 19.62 2.36
CA THR A 374 1.39 19.94 1.29
C THR A 374 1.02 19.44 -0.12
N ALA A 375 -0.26 19.14 -0.38
CA ALA A 375 -0.69 18.49 -1.63
C ALA A 375 -0.61 19.38 -2.89
N LYS A 376 -0.63 20.70 -2.75
CA LYS A 376 -0.77 21.60 -3.92
C LYS A 376 0.42 21.55 -4.88
N THR A 377 1.60 21.27 -4.37
CA THR A 377 2.82 21.11 -5.18
C THR A 377 2.76 19.90 -6.10
N GLU A 378 2.05 18.86 -5.69
CA GLU A 378 1.93 17.58 -6.39
C GLU A 378 0.58 17.42 -7.15
N GLU A 379 -0.18 18.52 -7.30
CA GLU A 379 -1.54 18.48 -7.90
C GLU A 379 -1.56 17.87 -9.30
N GLU A 380 -0.55 18.15 -10.13
CA GLU A 380 -0.47 17.62 -11.49
C GLU A 380 -0.32 16.09 -11.48
N GLU A 381 0.45 15.55 -10.53
CA GLU A 381 0.66 14.12 -10.39
C GLU A 381 -0.60 13.43 -9.83
N PHE A 382 -1.24 13.99 -8.81
CA PHE A 382 -2.53 13.50 -8.32
C PHE A 382 -3.60 13.47 -9.41
N GLN A 383 -3.65 14.52 -10.23
CA GLN A 383 -4.60 14.58 -11.34
C GLN A 383 -4.28 13.55 -12.42
N GLY A 384 -3.00 13.43 -12.79
CA GLY A 384 -2.55 12.52 -13.86
C GLY A 384 -2.71 11.05 -13.52
N ILE A 385 -2.45 10.65 -12.28
CA ILE A 385 -2.44 9.25 -11.84
C ILE A 385 -3.81 8.81 -11.31
N TYR A 386 -4.45 9.63 -10.46
CA TYR A 386 -5.65 9.25 -9.71
C TYR A 386 -6.90 10.03 -10.13
N SER A 387 -6.78 11.03 -11.00
CA SER A 387 -7.85 11.98 -11.35
C SER A 387 -8.37 12.76 -10.13
N LEU A 388 -7.52 13.02 -9.15
CA LEU A 388 -7.83 13.80 -7.96
C LEU A 388 -7.35 15.23 -8.13
N ASP A 389 -8.19 16.20 -7.80
CA ASP A 389 -7.82 17.62 -7.73
C ASP A 389 -7.65 18.06 -6.27
N VAL A 390 -6.82 19.06 -6.05
CA VAL A 390 -6.47 19.57 -4.72
C VAL A 390 -7.24 20.85 -4.40
N VAL A 391 -7.89 20.87 -3.26
CA VAL A 391 -8.55 22.05 -2.69
C VAL A 391 -7.83 22.52 -1.46
N GLN A 392 -7.33 23.73 -1.49
CA GLN A 392 -6.75 24.39 -0.33
C GLN A 392 -7.85 24.88 0.59
N VAL A 393 -7.96 24.25 1.76
CA VAL A 393 -8.92 24.64 2.78
C VAL A 393 -8.31 25.76 3.63
N PRO A 394 -9.02 26.89 3.84
CA PRO A 394 -8.49 27.97 4.66
C PRO A 394 -8.30 27.52 6.12
N THR A 395 -7.38 28.15 6.83
CA THR A 395 -7.18 27.95 8.26
C THR A 395 -8.35 28.51 9.07
N ASN A 396 -8.66 27.88 10.21
CA ASN A 396 -9.75 28.34 11.08
C ASN A 396 -9.46 29.74 11.69
N MET A 397 -8.20 29.99 12.02
CA MET A 397 -7.74 31.30 12.51
C MET A 397 -6.63 31.84 11.62
N PRO A 398 -6.50 33.16 11.47
CA PRO A 398 -5.38 33.76 10.76
C PRO A 398 -4.05 33.31 11.37
N MET A 399 -3.07 32.97 10.53
CA MET A 399 -1.72 32.68 10.96
C MET A 399 -1.07 34.00 11.41
N ILE A 400 -0.75 34.09 12.71
CA ILE A 400 -0.11 35.25 13.31
C ILE A 400 1.37 35.01 13.66
N ARG A 401 1.84 33.82 13.39
CA ARG A 401 3.26 33.45 13.61
C ARG A 401 4.07 33.90 12.40
N ASP A 402 5.09 34.71 12.65
CA ASP A 402 6.14 35.03 11.67
C ASP A 402 7.13 33.86 11.66
N ASP A 403 7.29 33.19 10.52
CA ASP A 403 8.27 32.12 10.33
C ASP A 403 9.59 32.68 9.84
#